data_bca2a761f022fe45b8f4f53ec8e3aea9
#
_entry.id   bca2a761f022fe45b8f4f53ec8e3aea9
#
_cell.length_a   1.000
_cell.length_b   1.000
_cell.length_c   1.000
_cell.angle_alpha   90.00
_cell.angle_beta   90.00
_cell.angle_gamma   90.00
#
_symmetry.space_group_name_H-M   'P 1'
#
loop_
_entity.id
_entity.type
_entity.pdbx_description
1 polymer ?
#
loop_
_entity_poly.entity_id
_entity_poly.type
_entity_poly.pdbx_seq_one_letter_code
_entity_poly.pdbx_strand_id
1 'polypeptide(L)'
;MTLALLAACKQETAGLSRTTDAPDTDLQKQSYALGSNMSNSLKQASVEIDQAYFNAGFYDTIDGQQLMTVEDMQAALMAMRDAAQAQQQAQRAEMIEANLASANESLAANAELEGVVTTDSGLQYKVLETGDGAMPTASDMVTVHYEGRLFDGTVFDSSIERGEPATFPVGGVIAGWTEALQLMSVGSKWQLFIPPALAYGETGAGNVIQPNAALVFDVELLAIETPEPAAEAE
;
A
#
# COMPACT_ATOMS: atom_id res chain seq x y z
N MET A 1 47.02 53.10 -43.74
CA MET A 1 45.74 52.32 -43.86
C MET A 1 45.99 51.02 -43.15
N THR A 2 45.51 50.98 -41.91
CA THR A 2 45.69 49.82 -41.03
C THR A 2 44.35 49.19 -40.85
N LEU A 3 44.17 47.97 -41.41
CA LEU A 3 42.92 47.20 -41.28
C LEU A 3 42.91 46.50 -39.93
N ALA A 4 42.02 46.87 -39.06
CA ALA A 4 41.78 46.15 -37.83
C ALA A 4 40.81 44.98 -38.12
N LEU A 5 41.30 43.73 -37.95
CA LEU A 5 40.49 42.55 -37.94
C LEU A 5 39.78 42.49 -36.59
N LEU A 6 38.44 42.67 -36.60
CA LEU A 6 37.58 42.26 -35.49
C LEU A 6 37.45 40.75 -35.52
N ALA A 7 38.09 40.07 -34.61
CA ALA A 7 37.83 38.67 -34.31
C ALA A 7 36.53 38.63 -33.52
N ALA A 8 35.44 38.23 -34.17
CA ALA A 8 34.21 37.84 -33.53
C ALA A 8 34.46 36.52 -32.81
N CYS A 9 34.59 36.56 -31.46
CA CYS A 9 34.46 35.36 -30.66
C CYS A 9 33.04 34.80 -30.84
N LYS A 10 32.92 33.76 -31.62
CA LYS A 10 31.79 32.86 -31.56
C LYS A 10 31.81 32.20 -30.18
N GLN A 11 30.92 32.66 -29.30
CA GLN A 11 30.62 31.92 -28.09
C GLN A 11 29.91 30.63 -28.57
N GLU A 12 30.66 29.55 -28.64
CA GLU A 12 30.05 28.22 -28.77
C GLU A 12 29.23 28.00 -27.52
N THR A 13 27.92 28.08 -27.68
CA THR A 13 26.96 27.50 -26.73
C THR A 13 27.29 26.00 -26.69
N ALA A 14 28.03 25.58 -25.66
CA ALA A 14 28.25 24.17 -25.41
C ALA A 14 26.88 23.51 -25.26
N GLY A 15 26.37 22.99 -26.39
CA GLY A 15 25.17 22.18 -26.38
C GLY A 15 25.37 21.02 -25.41
N LEU A 16 24.48 20.88 -24.47
CA LEU A 16 24.45 19.81 -23.48
C LEU A 16 24.52 18.45 -24.17
N SER A 17 25.73 17.96 -24.50
CA SER A 17 25.89 16.60 -24.96
C SER A 17 25.88 15.68 -23.74
N ARG A 18 24.92 14.76 -23.72
CA ARG A 18 24.90 13.67 -22.74
C ARG A 18 26.21 12.89 -22.87
N THR A 19 26.97 12.78 -21.76
CA THR A 19 28.12 11.86 -21.75
C THR A 19 27.60 10.42 -21.82
N THR A 20 28.28 9.61 -22.64
CA THR A 20 28.00 8.17 -22.78
C THR A 20 29.02 7.33 -22.03
N ASP A 21 30.11 7.96 -21.55
CA ASP A 21 31.17 7.27 -20.83
C ASP A 21 30.73 6.96 -19.39
N ALA A 22 31.14 5.81 -18.88
CA ALA A 22 30.90 5.46 -17.50
C ALA A 22 31.70 6.40 -16.56
N PRO A 23 31.09 6.81 -15.41
CA PRO A 23 31.79 7.67 -14.46
C PRO A 23 32.98 6.93 -13.84
N ASP A 24 34.17 7.51 -13.90
CA ASP A 24 35.43 6.90 -13.49
C ASP A 24 35.95 7.47 -12.15
N THR A 25 35.89 8.79 -11.98
CA THR A 25 36.31 9.45 -10.73
C THR A 25 35.20 9.46 -9.69
N ASP A 26 35.55 9.60 -8.42
CA ASP A 26 34.57 9.67 -7.31
C ASP A 26 33.59 10.85 -7.49
N LEU A 27 34.10 12.01 -7.95
CA LEU A 27 33.24 13.15 -8.23
C LEU A 27 32.23 12.86 -9.35
N GLN A 28 32.66 12.19 -10.43
CA GLN A 28 31.76 11.79 -11.52
C GLN A 28 30.71 10.79 -11.04
N LYS A 29 31.09 9.79 -10.20
CA LYS A 29 30.21 8.81 -9.62
C LYS A 29 29.15 9.46 -8.71
N GLN A 30 29.59 10.39 -7.84
CA GLN A 30 28.70 11.14 -6.95
C GLN A 30 27.72 12.00 -7.74
N SER A 31 28.20 12.72 -8.76
CA SER A 31 27.34 13.57 -9.61
C SER A 31 26.31 12.75 -10.40
N TYR A 32 26.74 11.62 -10.97
CA TYR A 32 25.83 10.70 -11.67
C TYR A 32 24.79 10.11 -10.74
N ALA A 33 25.19 9.69 -9.54
CA ALA A 33 24.29 9.14 -8.54
C ALA A 33 23.24 10.17 -8.08
N LEU A 34 23.65 11.44 -7.88
CA LEU A 34 22.73 12.52 -7.53
C LEU A 34 21.68 12.75 -8.62
N GLY A 35 22.11 12.84 -9.89
CA GLY A 35 21.19 13.00 -11.03
C GLY A 35 20.23 11.82 -11.20
N SER A 36 20.75 10.60 -11.02
CA SER A 36 19.95 9.37 -11.07
C SER A 36 18.91 9.33 -9.95
N ASN A 37 19.28 9.69 -8.73
CA ASN A 37 18.37 9.72 -7.59
C ASN A 37 17.24 10.76 -7.79
N MET A 38 17.59 11.96 -8.23
CA MET A 38 16.59 13.00 -8.54
C MET A 38 15.62 12.53 -9.64
N SER A 39 16.13 11.93 -10.71
CA SER A 39 15.31 11.41 -11.81
C SER A 39 14.37 10.29 -11.32
N ASN A 40 14.84 9.39 -10.44
CA ASN A 40 14.02 8.35 -9.85
C ASN A 40 12.90 8.93 -8.97
N SER A 41 13.20 9.95 -8.17
CA SER A 41 12.19 10.61 -7.33
C SER A 41 11.10 11.27 -8.19
N LEU A 42 11.46 11.92 -9.29
CA LEU A 42 10.49 12.51 -10.23
C LEU A 42 9.61 11.44 -10.90
N LYS A 43 10.21 10.31 -11.28
CA LYS A 43 9.47 9.18 -11.85
C LYS A 43 8.49 8.55 -10.85
N GLN A 44 8.93 8.35 -9.61
CA GLN A 44 8.06 7.80 -8.55
C GLN A 44 6.89 8.72 -8.22
N ALA A 45 7.12 10.03 -8.29
CA ALA A 45 6.07 11.03 -8.13
C ALA A 45 5.21 11.25 -9.39
N SER A 46 5.45 10.50 -10.48
CA SER A 46 4.77 10.65 -11.78
C SER A 46 4.83 12.08 -12.32
N VAL A 47 5.93 12.80 -12.05
CA VAL A 47 6.14 14.17 -12.50
C VAL A 47 6.74 14.17 -13.89
N GLU A 48 6.02 14.74 -14.85
CA GLU A 48 6.54 15.02 -16.18
C GLU A 48 7.40 16.29 -16.16
N ILE A 49 8.57 16.23 -16.82
CA ILE A 49 9.49 17.37 -16.95
C ILE A 49 9.85 17.59 -18.42
N ASP A 50 9.93 18.85 -18.81
CA ASP A 50 10.67 19.24 -20.02
C ASP A 50 12.16 19.22 -19.72
N GLN A 51 12.86 18.25 -20.33
CA GLN A 51 14.27 17.99 -20.05
C GLN A 51 15.17 19.17 -20.46
N ALA A 52 14.80 19.93 -21.50
CA ALA A 52 15.58 21.08 -21.95
C ALA A 52 15.51 22.21 -20.92
N TYR A 53 14.31 22.54 -20.44
CA TYR A 53 14.13 23.58 -19.43
C TYR A 53 14.61 23.17 -18.04
N PHE A 54 14.50 21.88 -17.70
CA PHE A 54 15.10 21.36 -16.46
C PHE A 54 16.60 21.57 -16.44
N ASN A 55 17.28 21.22 -17.54
CA ASN A 55 18.72 21.42 -17.66
C ASN A 55 19.09 22.91 -17.67
N ALA A 56 18.31 23.76 -18.40
CA ALA A 56 18.53 25.20 -18.40
C ALA A 56 18.46 25.77 -16.98
N GLY A 57 17.41 25.44 -16.22
CA GLY A 57 17.25 25.91 -14.83
C GLY A 57 18.39 25.49 -13.91
N PHE A 58 18.96 24.29 -14.11
CA PHE A 58 20.13 23.83 -13.38
C PHE A 58 21.35 24.69 -13.66
N TYR A 59 21.67 24.92 -14.95
CA TYR A 59 22.86 25.71 -15.33
C TYR A 59 22.69 27.20 -15.02
N ASP A 60 21.56 27.79 -15.35
CA ASP A 60 21.26 29.19 -15.10
C ASP A 60 21.36 29.53 -13.60
N THR A 61 21.01 28.57 -12.74
CA THR A 61 21.18 28.73 -11.30
C THR A 61 22.66 28.74 -10.90
N ILE A 62 23.49 27.87 -11.48
CA ILE A 62 24.95 27.83 -11.21
C ILE A 62 25.61 29.12 -11.71
N ASP A 63 25.19 29.62 -12.88
CA ASP A 63 25.78 30.79 -13.53
C ASP A 63 25.20 32.10 -13.03
N GLY A 64 24.15 32.07 -12.19
CA GLY A 64 23.48 33.27 -11.68
C GLY A 64 22.67 34.03 -12.75
N GLN A 65 22.24 33.35 -13.81
CA GLN A 65 21.50 33.91 -14.96
C GLN A 65 20.06 33.39 -15.08
N GLN A 66 19.37 33.30 -13.96
CA GLN A 66 18.00 32.74 -13.91
C GLN A 66 17.03 33.50 -14.82
N LEU A 67 16.29 32.75 -15.65
CA LEU A 67 15.27 33.28 -16.57
C LEU A 67 13.91 33.54 -15.90
N MET A 68 13.71 33.04 -14.70
CA MET A 68 12.49 33.21 -13.90
C MET A 68 12.80 33.93 -12.60
N THR A 69 11.82 34.67 -12.08
CA THR A 69 11.89 35.21 -10.73
C THR A 69 11.75 34.10 -9.69
N VAL A 70 12.23 34.34 -8.47
CA VAL A 70 12.05 33.38 -7.35
C VAL A 70 10.57 33.11 -7.09
N GLU A 71 9.74 34.15 -7.21
CA GLU A 71 8.28 34.05 -7.03
C GLU A 71 7.63 33.16 -8.09
N ASP A 72 7.97 33.35 -9.37
CA ASP A 72 7.46 32.51 -10.46
C ASP A 72 7.91 31.04 -10.33
N MET A 73 9.16 30.81 -9.93
CA MET A 73 9.68 29.47 -9.67
C MET A 73 8.92 28.78 -8.53
N GLN A 74 8.65 29.50 -7.44
CA GLN A 74 7.87 28.96 -6.32
C GLN A 74 6.43 28.65 -6.75
N ALA A 75 5.79 29.54 -7.49
CA ALA A 75 4.43 29.31 -8.00
C ALA A 75 4.38 28.07 -8.92
N ALA A 76 5.35 27.90 -9.83
CA ALA A 76 5.44 26.75 -10.70
C ALA A 76 5.64 25.44 -9.92
N LEU A 77 6.50 25.44 -8.88
CA LEU A 77 6.72 24.28 -8.02
C LEU A 77 5.49 23.93 -7.18
N MET A 78 4.73 24.93 -6.71
CA MET A 78 3.47 24.69 -6.02
C MET A 78 2.44 24.06 -6.95
N ALA A 79 2.25 24.62 -8.15
CA ALA A 79 1.35 24.08 -9.15
C ALA A 79 1.69 22.62 -9.54
N MET A 80 2.99 22.32 -9.66
CA MET A 80 3.47 20.94 -9.91
C MET A 80 3.11 19.98 -8.78
N ARG A 81 3.28 20.40 -7.52
CA ARG A 81 2.90 19.59 -6.34
C ARG A 81 1.40 19.34 -6.29
N ASP A 82 0.61 20.39 -6.51
CA ASP A 82 -0.85 20.31 -6.49
C ASP A 82 -1.36 19.37 -7.58
N ALA A 83 -0.78 19.43 -8.78
CA ALA A 83 -1.11 18.53 -9.89
C ALA A 83 -0.74 17.09 -9.58
N ALA A 84 0.46 16.83 -9.04
CA ALA A 84 0.91 15.50 -8.65
C ALA A 84 0.01 14.92 -7.53
N GLN A 85 -0.36 15.73 -6.55
CA GLN A 85 -1.27 15.32 -5.48
C GLN A 85 -2.67 14.99 -6.00
N ALA A 86 -3.22 15.81 -6.90
CA ALA A 86 -4.51 15.57 -7.52
C ALA A 86 -4.51 14.28 -8.33
N GLN A 87 -3.44 14.01 -9.10
CA GLN A 87 -3.27 12.78 -9.86
C GLN A 87 -3.20 11.56 -8.95
N GLN A 88 -2.43 11.63 -7.86
CA GLN A 88 -2.33 10.55 -6.89
C GLN A 88 -3.68 10.26 -6.21
N GLN A 89 -4.44 11.31 -5.86
CA GLN A 89 -5.78 11.16 -5.29
C GLN A 89 -6.74 10.51 -6.28
N ALA A 90 -6.70 10.91 -7.56
CA ALA A 90 -7.52 10.32 -8.61
C ALA A 90 -7.20 8.83 -8.82
N GLN A 91 -5.91 8.46 -8.90
CA GLN A 91 -5.48 7.07 -9.02
C GLN A 91 -5.90 6.23 -7.80
N ARG A 92 -5.80 6.81 -6.59
CA ARG A 92 -6.25 6.14 -5.37
C ARG A 92 -7.78 5.92 -5.39
N ALA A 93 -8.55 6.90 -5.80
CA ALA A 93 -10.02 6.78 -5.89
C ALA A 93 -10.43 5.70 -6.90
N GLU A 94 -9.80 5.67 -8.08
CA GLU A 94 -10.03 4.64 -9.09
C GLU A 94 -9.68 3.23 -8.57
N MET A 95 -8.57 3.09 -7.87
CA MET A 95 -8.16 1.82 -7.24
C MET A 95 -9.17 1.37 -6.18
N ILE A 96 -9.64 2.28 -5.32
CA ILE A 96 -10.63 1.99 -4.28
C ILE A 96 -11.93 1.45 -4.90
N GLU A 97 -12.40 2.08 -5.98
CA GLU A 97 -13.62 1.67 -6.70
C GLU A 97 -13.43 0.33 -7.42
N ALA A 98 -12.32 0.16 -8.12
CA ALA A 98 -12.00 -1.08 -8.82
C ALA A 98 -11.87 -2.27 -7.86
N ASN A 99 -11.20 -2.08 -6.73
CA ASN A 99 -11.07 -3.12 -5.70
C ASN A 99 -12.41 -3.49 -5.07
N LEU A 100 -13.28 -2.50 -4.79
CA LEU A 100 -14.61 -2.77 -4.27
C LEU A 100 -15.46 -3.58 -5.26
N ALA A 101 -15.41 -3.23 -6.55
CA ALA A 101 -16.10 -3.98 -7.59
C ALA A 101 -15.60 -5.43 -7.68
N SER A 102 -14.28 -5.63 -7.68
CA SER A 102 -13.65 -6.96 -7.69
C SER A 102 -13.96 -7.78 -6.44
N ALA A 103 -13.97 -7.14 -5.25
CA ALA A 103 -14.36 -7.80 -4.00
C ALA A 103 -15.82 -8.28 -4.04
N ASN A 104 -16.73 -7.42 -4.52
CA ASN A 104 -18.15 -7.76 -4.63
C ASN A 104 -18.38 -8.90 -5.65
N GLU A 105 -17.69 -8.87 -6.80
CA GLU A 105 -17.76 -9.95 -7.79
C GLU A 105 -17.27 -11.28 -7.22
N SER A 106 -16.13 -11.27 -6.55
CA SER A 106 -15.54 -12.45 -5.92
C SER A 106 -16.45 -13.03 -4.83
N LEU A 107 -17.02 -12.19 -3.97
CA LEU A 107 -17.94 -12.62 -2.92
C LEU A 107 -19.27 -13.11 -3.50
N ALA A 108 -19.80 -12.49 -4.55
CA ALA A 108 -21.01 -12.96 -5.21
C ALA A 108 -20.81 -14.36 -5.84
N ALA A 109 -19.68 -14.57 -6.51
CA ALA A 109 -19.34 -15.87 -7.06
C ALA A 109 -19.13 -16.93 -5.94
N ASN A 110 -18.51 -16.53 -4.82
CA ASN A 110 -18.28 -17.41 -3.69
C ASN A 110 -19.57 -17.84 -2.99
N ALA A 111 -20.58 -16.96 -2.92
CA ALA A 111 -21.87 -17.27 -2.32
C ALA A 111 -22.62 -18.41 -3.03
N GLU A 112 -22.34 -18.64 -4.31
CA GLU A 112 -22.96 -19.72 -5.10
C GLU A 112 -22.25 -21.09 -4.90
N LEU A 113 -21.13 -21.11 -4.17
CA LEU A 113 -20.39 -22.36 -3.95
C LEU A 113 -21.08 -23.23 -2.87
N GLU A 114 -21.06 -24.54 -3.09
CA GLU A 114 -21.65 -25.51 -2.15
C GLU A 114 -21.00 -25.41 -0.75
N GLY A 115 -21.86 -25.30 0.25
CA GLY A 115 -21.47 -25.25 1.65
C GLY A 115 -21.06 -23.86 2.15
N VAL A 116 -21.13 -22.82 1.32
CA VAL A 116 -20.96 -21.44 1.74
C VAL A 116 -22.26 -20.89 2.29
N VAL A 117 -22.17 -20.27 3.46
CA VAL A 117 -23.27 -19.58 4.15
C VAL A 117 -22.96 -18.09 4.17
N THR A 118 -23.94 -17.24 3.85
CA THR A 118 -23.84 -15.79 3.94
C THR A 118 -24.70 -15.28 5.08
N THR A 119 -24.17 -14.48 5.98
CA THR A 119 -24.90 -13.83 7.07
C THR A 119 -25.53 -12.52 6.63
N ASP A 120 -26.40 -11.95 7.48
CA ASP A 120 -27.04 -10.65 7.21
C ASP A 120 -26.05 -9.48 7.09
N SER A 121 -24.87 -9.58 7.69
CA SER A 121 -23.79 -8.58 7.59
C SER A 121 -23.02 -8.66 6.26
N GLY A 122 -23.19 -9.75 5.51
CA GLY A 122 -22.45 -10.08 4.30
C GLY A 122 -21.18 -10.89 4.55
N LEU A 123 -20.89 -11.27 5.80
CA LEU A 123 -19.85 -12.25 6.09
C LEU A 123 -20.24 -13.58 5.41
N GLN A 124 -19.27 -14.23 4.76
CA GLN A 124 -19.45 -15.57 4.23
C GLN A 124 -18.52 -16.54 4.94
N TYR A 125 -19.00 -17.76 5.18
CA TYR A 125 -18.18 -18.79 5.77
C TYR A 125 -18.52 -20.17 5.23
N LYS A 126 -17.55 -21.05 5.28
CA LYS A 126 -17.71 -22.48 5.00
C LYS A 126 -17.17 -23.27 6.17
N VAL A 127 -17.98 -24.15 6.74
CA VAL A 127 -17.56 -25.06 7.80
C VAL A 127 -16.73 -26.18 7.15
N LEU A 128 -15.48 -26.30 7.54
CA LEU A 128 -14.57 -27.37 7.10
C LEU A 128 -14.62 -28.54 8.09
N GLU A 129 -14.57 -28.21 9.40
CA GLU A 129 -14.65 -29.15 10.50
C GLU A 129 -15.55 -28.59 11.58
N THR A 130 -16.43 -29.41 12.15
CA THR A 130 -17.34 -29.03 13.21
C THR A 130 -16.73 -29.38 14.56
N GLY A 131 -16.61 -28.39 15.44
CA GLY A 131 -16.24 -28.58 16.84
C GLY A 131 -17.48 -28.89 17.71
N ASP A 132 -17.25 -29.43 18.87
CA ASP A 132 -18.26 -29.78 19.87
C ASP A 132 -18.09 -29.00 21.19
N GLY A 133 -17.13 -28.09 21.25
CA GLY A 133 -16.85 -27.25 22.43
C GLY A 133 -17.80 -26.05 22.56
N ALA A 134 -17.51 -25.21 23.54
CA ALA A 134 -18.27 -23.97 23.76
C ALA A 134 -18.06 -22.96 22.64
N MET A 135 -18.99 -22.06 22.45
CA MET A 135 -18.86 -20.87 21.59
C MET A 135 -18.40 -19.67 22.42
N PRO A 136 -17.43 -18.88 21.92
CA PRO A 136 -16.98 -17.70 22.64
C PRO A 136 -18.00 -16.55 22.58
N THR A 137 -17.89 -15.65 23.53
CA THR A 137 -18.59 -14.37 23.56
C THR A 137 -17.67 -13.23 23.14
N ALA A 138 -18.20 -12.04 22.89
CA ALA A 138 -17.41 -10.87 22.49
C ALA A 138 -16.37 -10.44 23.55
N SER A 139 -16.53 -10.83 24.82
CA SER A 139 -15.65 -10.49 25.92
C SER A 139 -14.53 -11.51 26.17
N ASP A 140 -14.57 -12.65 25.50
CA ASP A 140 -13.63 -13.73 25.73
C ASP A 140 -12.33 -13.50 24.94
N MET A 141 -11.26 -14.16 25.41
CA MET A 141 -10.04 -14.36 24.65
C MET A 141 -10.08 -15.72 23.98
N VAL A 142 -9.59 -15.82 22.75
CA VAL A 142 -9.55 -17.08 22.00
C VAL A 142 -8.16 -17.36 21.49
N THR A 143 -7.80 -18.64 21.50
CA THR A 143 -6.57 -19.15 20.90
C THR A 143 -6.93 -19.87 19.60
N VAL A 144 -6.29 -19.45 18.50
CA VAL A 144 -6.59 -19.93 17.15
C VAL A 144 -5.34 -20.27 16.36
N HIS A 145 -5.46 -21.22 15.42
CA HIS A 145 -4.60 -21.23 14.25
C HIS A 145 -5.33 -20.59 13.08
N TYR A 146 -4.58 -19.81 12.28
CA TYR A 146 -5.16 -19.16 11.10
C TYR A 146 -4.14 -18.93 9.99
N GLU A 147 -4.67 -18.80 8.77
CA GLU A 147 -3.97 -18.26 7.61
C GLU A 147 -4.86 -17.26 6.92
N GLY A 148 -4.36 -16.03 6.75
CA GLY A 148 -5.03 -14.94 6.05
C GLY A 148 -4.43 -14.71 4.67
N ARG A 149 -5.27 -14.66 3.64
CA ARG A 149 -4.89 -14.41 2.25
C ARG A 149 -5.88 -13.52 1.53
N LEU A 150 -5.44 -12.94 0.44
CA LEU A 150 -6.31 -12.27 -0.53
C LEU A 150 -7.04 -13.32 -1.38
N PHE A 151 -8.05 -12.90 -2.16
CA PHE A 151 -8.75 -13.80 -3.09
C PHE A 151 -7.86 -14.33 -4.21
N ASP A 152 -6.76 -13.67 -4.54
CA ASP A 152 -5.74 -14.15 -5.50
C ASP A 152 -4.78 -15.20 -4.91
N GLY A 153 -4.93 -15.52 -3.63
CA GLY A 153 -4.10 -16.50 -2.91
C GLY A 153 -2.87 -15.91 -2.23
N THR A 154 -2.62 -14.60 -2.35
CA THR A 154 -1.48 -13.95 -1.68
C THR A 154 -1.66 -14.01 -0.17
N VAL A 155 -0.82 -14.77 0.54
CA VAL A 155 -0.81 -14.87 2.00
C VAL A 155 -0.20 -13.58 2.59
N PHE A 156 -0.86 -13.00 3.57
CA PHE A 156 -0.38 -11.80 4.25
C PHE A 156 -0.10 -12.02 5.74
N ASP A 157 -0.69 -13.05 6.35
CA ASP A 157 -0.43 -13.41 7.75
C ASP A 157 -0.82 -14.87 8.00
N SER A 158 0.02 -15.60 8.76
CA SER A 158 -0.22 -17.01 9.08
C SER A 158 0.41 -17.39 10.42
N SER A 159 -0.40 -17.82 11.37
CA SER A 159 0.07 -18.43 12.62
C SER A 159 0.70 -19.81 12.38
N ILE A 160 0.28 -20.47 11.29
CA ILE A 160 0.81 -21.79 10.90
C ILE A 160 2.26 -21.66 10.41
N GLU A 161 2.56 -20.64 9.60
CA GLU A 161 3.94 -20.36 9.17
C GLU A 161 4.85 -19.95 10.34
N ARG A 162 4.31 -19.26 11.35
CA ARG A 162 5.05 -18.92 12.57
C ARG A 162 5.29 -20.14 13.47
N GLY A 163 4.53 -21.23 13.30
CA GLY A 163 4.65 -22.45 14.08
C GLY A 163 4.02 -22.40 15.48
N GLU A 164 3.24 -21.36 15.78
CA GLU A 164 2.58 -21.17 17.07
C GLU A 164 1.18 -20.56 16.91
N PRO A 165 0.18 -21.00 17.70
CA PRO A 165 -1.14 -20.38 17.68
C PRO A 165 -1.10 -18.96 18.22
N ALA A 166 -2.10 -18.17 17.86
CA ALA A 166 -2.22 -16.79 18.31
C ALA A 166 -3.45 -16.61 19.20
N THR A 167 -3.34 -15.75 20.22
CA THR A 167 -4.42 -15.45 21.14
C THR A 167 -4.90 -14.02 20.95
N PHE A 168 -6.21 -13.84 20.79
CA PHE A 168 -6.84 -12.55 20.53
C PHE A 168 -8.09 -12.35 21.40
N PRO A 169 -8.37 -11.10 21.83
CA PRO A 169 -9.71 -10.77 22.33
C PRO A 169 -10.72 -10.80 21.16
N VAL A 170 -11.83 -11.51 21.33
CA VAL A 170 -12.87 -11.64 20.30
C VAL A 170 -13.38 -10.28 19.82
N GLY A 171 -13.55 -9.31 20.73
CA GLY A 171 -13.97 -7.94 20.37
C GLY A 171 -12.82 -7.02 19.89
N GLY A 172 -11.59 -7.51 19.80
CA GLY A 172 -10.41 -6.71 19.44
C GLY A 172 -9.86 -6.95 18.04
N VAL A 173 -10.51 -7.80 17.26
CA VAL A 173 -10.16 -8.14 15.87
C VAL A 173 -11.09 -7.45 14.87
N ILE A 174 -10.90 -7.65 13.58
CA ILE A 174 -11.80 -7.11 12.55
C ILE A 174 -13.23 -7.65 12.73
N ALA A 175 -14.23 -6.86 12.31
CA ALA A 175 -15.63 -7.16 12.58
C ALA A 175 -16.07 -8.54 12.06
N GLY A 176 -15.59 -8.94 10.88
CA GLY A 176 -15.87 -10.27 10.32
C GLY A 176 -15.35 -11.41 11.18
N TRP A 177 -14.21 -11.25 11.85
CA TRP A 177 -13.70 -12.23 12.81
C TRP A 177 -14.50 -12.24 14.10
N THR A 178 -14.83 -11.05 14.64
CA THR A 178 -15.67 -10.93 15.83
C THR A 178 -17.01 -11.63 15.64
N GLU A 179 -17.62 -11.51 14.47
CA GLU A 179 -18.87 -12.19 14.13
C GLU A 179 -18.65 -13.70 13.98
N ALA A 180 -17.67 -14.12 13.16
CA ALA A 180 -17.41 -15.53 12.88
C ALA A 180 -17.08 -16.33 14.14
N LEU A 181 -16.18 -15.81 15.00
CA LEU A 181 -15.76 -16.49 16.23
C LEU A 181 -16.92 -16.77 17.19
N GLN A 182 -17.89 -15.88 17.28
CA GLN A 182 -19.08 -16.08 18.10
C GLN A 182 -20.05 -17.12 17.53
N LEU A 183 -19.89 -17.53 16.26
CA LEU A 183 -20.66 -18.60 15.62
C LEU A 183 -19.88 -19.93 15.61
N MET A 184 -18.58 -19.91 15.89
CA MET A 184 -17.71 -21.09 15.91
C MET A 184 -17.72 -21.76 17.27
N SER A 185 -17.76 -23.10 17.30
CA SER A 185 -17.50 -23.88 18.51
C SER A 185 -16.01 -24.20 18.62
N VAL A 186 -15.46 -24.31 19.82
CA VAL A 186 -14.08 -24.79 20.04
C VAL A 186 -13.92 -26.16 19.38
N GLY A 187 -12.79 -26.36 18.69
CA GLY A 187 -12.49 -27.54 17.89
C GLY A 187 -12.98 -27.43 16.44
N SER A 188 -13.66 -26.35 16.04
CA SER A 188 -14.09 -26.18 14.65
C SER A 188 -13.02 -25.50 13.80
N LYS A 189 -13.07 -25.79 12.49
CA LYS A 189 -12.25 -25.15 11.46
C LYS A 189 -13.15 -24.62 10.36
N TRP A 190 -13.05 -23.33 10.13
CA TRP A 190 -13.86 -22.61 9.15
C TRP A 190 -12.99 -21.88 8.14
N GLN A 191 -13.52 -21.72 6.94
CA GLN A 191 -13.02 -20.79 5.96
C GLN A 191 -13.95 -19.57 5.93
N LEU A 192 -13.39 -18.39 6.20
CA LEU A 192 -14.11 -17.12 6.23
C LEU A 192 -13.80 -16.33 4.97
N PHE A 193 -14.82 -15.69 4.40
CA PHE A 193 -14.68 -14.75 3.29
C PHE A 193 -15.28 -13.43 3.76
N ILE A 194 -14.42 -12.45 4.00
CA ILE A 194 -14.77 -11.24 4.72
C ILE A 194 -14.84 -10.07 3.74
N PRO A 195 -16.02 -9.44 3.58
CA PRO A 195 -16.14 -8.26 2.74
C PRO A 195 -15.34 -7.09 3.33
N PRO A 196 -14.90 -6.13 2.49
CA PRO A 196 -14.09 -5.00 2.92
C PRO A 196 -14.66 -4.23 4.12
N ALA A 197 -15.97 -4.05 4.17
CA ALA A 197 -16.65 -3.33 5.26
C ALA A 197 -16.53 -4.00 6.64
N LEU A 198 -16.29 -5.31 6.67
CA LEU A 198 -16.08 -6.09 7.89
C LEU A 198 -14.58 -6.37 8.15
N ALA A 199 -13.69 -5.78 7.35
CA ALA A 199 -12.23 -5.91 7.43
C ALA A 199 -11.56 -4.51 7.56
N TYR A 200 -10.75 -4.12 6.59
CA TYR A 200 -9.95 -2.87 6.65
C TYR A 200 -10.51 -1.74 5.78
N GLY A 201 -11.62 -1.95 5.06
CA GLY A 201 -12.33 -0.94 4.27
C GLY A 201 -11.45 -0.18 3.28
N GLU A 202 -11.76 1.09 3.06
CA GLU A 202 -11.04 1.99 2.12
C GLU A 202 -9.62 2.34 2.57
N THR A 203 -9.25 2.02 3.80
CA THR A 203 -7.91 2.30 4.30
C THR A 203 -6.92 1.22 3.85
N GLY A 204 -7.34 -0.05 3.84
CA GLY A 204 -6.47 -1.20 3.69
C GLY A 204 -5.58 -1.40 4.93
N ALA A 205 -4.58 -2.28 4.85
CA ALA A 205 -3.62 -2.49 5.92
C ALA A 205 -2.22 -2.86 5.39
N GLY A 206 -1.22 -2.21 5.96
CA GLY A 206 0.18 -2.41 5.54
C GLY A 206 0.40 -2.13 4.06
N ASN A 207 1.30 -2.91 3.44
CA ASN A 207 1.62 -2.79 2.02
C ASN A 207 0.93 -3.87 1.16
N VAL A 208 0.27 -4.85 1.78
CA VAL A 208 -0.30 -6.02 1.09
C VAL A 208 -1.81 -5.91 0.95
N ILE A 209 -2.50 -5.53 2.01
CA ILE A 209 -3.96 -5.42 1.99
C ILE A 209 -4.35 -4.05 1.42
N GLN A 210 -4.69 -4.04 0.13
CA GLN A 210 -5.09 -2.83 -0.58
C GLN A 210 -6.45 -2.30 -0.08
N PRO A 211 -6.76 -1.01 -0.31
CA PRO A 211 -8.09 -0.46 -0.06
C PRO A 211 -9.19 -1.35 -0.65
N ASN A 212 -10.25 -1.56 0.11
CA ASN A 212 -11.41 -2.38 -0.27
C ASN A 212 -11.09 -3.82 -0.72
N ALA A 213 -9.98 -4.40 -0.24
CA ALA A 213 -9.71 -5.81 -0.45
C ALA A 213 -10.66 -6.68 0.39
N ALA A 214 -11.29 -7.68 -0.23
CA ALA A 214 -11.94 -8.77 0.48
C ALA A 214 -10.88 -9.79 0.91
N LEU A 215 -11.08 -10.39 2.08
CA LEU A 215 -10.11 -11.29 2.71
C LEU A 215 -10.65 -12.70 2.82
N VAL A 216 -9.76 -13.66 2.74
CA VAL A 216 -10.03 -15.08 3.00
C VAL A 216 -9.20 -15.52 4.19
N PHE A 217 -9.81 -16.19 5.16
CA PHE A 217 -9.11 -16.78 6.28
C PHE A 217 -9.52 -18.25 6.46
N ASP A 218 -8.56 -19.11 6.65
CA ASP A 218 -8.76 -20.40 7.25
C ASP A 218 -8.50 -20.26 8.75
N VAL A 219 -9.49 -20.55 9.59
CA VAL A 219 -9.44 -20.36 11.05
C VAL A 219 -9.82 -21.63 11.76
N GLU A 220 -8.97 -22.07 12.68
CA GLU A 220 -9.22 -23.17 13.60
C GLU A 220 -9.29 -22.62 15.03
N LEU A 221 -10.44 -22.76 15.67
CA LEU A 221 -10.67 -22.31 17.05
C LEU A 221 -10.23 -23.40 18.04
N LEU A 222 -9.08 -23.18 18.70
CA LEU A 222 -8.47 -24.17 19.56
C LEU A 222 -8.99 -24.10 21.00
N ALA A 223 -9.13 -22.89 21.55
CA ALA A 223 -9.56 -22.71 22.94
C ALA A 223 -10.21 -21.35 23.17
N ILE A 224 -11.01 -21.27 24.24
CA ILE A 224 -11.47 -20.03 24.86
C ILE A 224 -10.64 -19.85 26.12
N GLU A 225 -9.92 -18.76 26.21
CA GLU A 225 -9.17 -18.36 27.40
C GLU A 225 -10.12 -17.54 28.29
N THR A 226 -10.52 -18.08 29.42
CA THR A 226 -11.28 -17.30 30.38
C THR A 226 -10.31 -16.31 31.05
N PRO A 227 -10.57 -15.00 31.07
CA PRO A 227 -9.76 -14.08 31.85
C PRO A 227 -9.72 -14.56 33.31
N GLU A 228 -8.53 -14.78 33.84
CA GLU A 228 -8.38 -15.06 35.26
C GLU A 228 -8.99 -13.86 36.01
N PRO A 229 -9.95 -14.06 36.94
CA PRO A 229 -10.49 -12.95 37.70
C PRO A 229 -9.33 -12.23 38.38
N ALA A 230 -9.23 -10.90 38.14
CA ALA A 230 -8.21 -10.08 38.76
C ALA A 230 -8.21 -10.40 40.26
N ALA A 231 -7.10 -10.92 40.77
CA ALA A 231 -6.95 -11.22 42.19
C ALA A 231 -7.32 -9.96 42.95
N GLU A 232 -8.40 -10.01 43.70
CA GLU A 232 -8.77 -8.95 44.63
C GLU A 232 -7.56 -8.71 45.53
N ALA A 233 -6.94 -7.55 45.35
CA ALA A 233 -5.86 -7.11 46.24
C ALA A 233 -6.47 -6.83 47.59
N GLU A 234 -6.16 -7.71 48.58
CA GLU A 234 -6.38 -7.46 49.99
C GLU A 234 -5.52 -6.28 50.52
#